data_be1aa436f306e2cd7549299080893bd0
#
_entry.id   be1aa436f306e2cd7549299080893bd0
#
_cell.length_a   1.000
_cell.length_b   1.000
_cell.length_c   1.000
_cell.angle_alpha   90.00
_cell.angle_beta   90.00
_cell.angle_gamma   90.00
#
_symmetry.space_group_name_H-M   'P 1'
#
loop_
_entity.id
_entity.type
_entity.pdbx_description
1 polymer ?
#
loop_
_entity_poly.entity_id
_entity_poly.type
_entity_poly.pdbx_seq_one_letter_code
_entity_poly.pdbx_strand_id
1 'polypeptide(L)'
;YMAYVQLQGMTPEGLKSLNMDLGDGTLPKTGTGHLELIFGNGVITDFYETGSGNGYYDTGKVPNINLMKDSLFMITDTENYNSDSSTAFGDSTDGTAGAGSQSDSGTGQTKPVQKYVVRASGVINGGLDDYSNNYDSVFCDLETLKQLLRKEYAGKVIPGQPKTKAGKALKGFYYTSLKVKADDIDHVNEVADVIRNMGYNVETNAEYLDSMK
;
A
#
# COMPACT_ATOMS: atom_id res chain seq x y z
N TYR A 1 2.04 -0.79 17.77
CA TYR A 1 1.33 -1.51 16.71
C TYR A 1 1.97 -1.26 15.37
N MET A 2 1.90 -2.23 14.47
CA MET A 2 2.41 -2.16 13.10
C MET A 2 1.45 -2.88 12.16
N ALA A 3 1.35 -2.42 10.91
CA ALA A 3 0.61 -3.12 9.87
C ALA A 3 1.41 -3.07 8.56
N TYR A 4 1.27 -4.09 7.73
CA TYR A 4 1.70 -4.07 6.34
C TYR A 4 0.49 -3.79 5.47
N VAL A 5 0.52 -2.67 4.77
CA VAL A 5 -0.61 -2.24 3.96
C VAL A 5 -0.18 -1.96 2.52
N GLN A 6 -1.09 -2.19 1.59
CA GLN A 6 -0.89 -1.78 0.20
C GLN A 6 -1.36 -0.35 0.01
N LEU A 7 -0.41 0.56 -0.18
CA LEU A 7 -0.70 1.97 -0.41
C LEU A 7 -0.97 2.23 -1.90
N GLN A 8 -2.10 2.83 -2.20
CA GLN A 8 -2.53 3.19 -3.55
C GLN A 8 -2.53 4.71 -3.73
N GLY A 9 -1.59 5.21 -4.53
CA GLY A 9 -1.58 6.62 -4.93
C GLY A 9 -2.56 6.86 -6.09
N MET A 10 -3.50 7.77 -5.92
CA MET A 10 -4.50 8.11 -6.93
C MET A 10 -4.55 9.61 -7.20
N THR A 11 -4.98 9.99 -8.39
CA THR A 11 -5.27 11.40 -8.68
C THR A 11 -6.50 11.87 -7.89
N PRO A 12 -6.67 13.18 -7.67
CA PRO A 12 -7.86 13.70 -6.99
C PRO A 12 -9.18 13.26 -7.64
N GLU A 13 -9.21 13.20 -8.98
CA GLU A 13 -10.36 12.71 -9.76
C GLU A 13 -10.59 11.21 -9.52
N GLY A 14 -9.51 10.42 -9.48
CA GLY A 14 -9.54 9.00 -9.16
C GLY A 14 -10.11 8.75 -7.77
N LEU A 15 -9.64 9.48 -6.75
CA LEU A 15 -10.16 9.38 -5.38
C LEU A 15 -11.66 9.74 -5.31
N LYS A 16 -12.08 10.82 -5.98
CA LYS A 16 -13.50 11.20 -6.06
C LYS A 16 -14.34 10.11 -6.73
N SER A 17 -13.80 9.47 -7.78
CA SER A 17 -14.53 8.45 -8.53
C SER A 17 -14.82 7.18 -7.73
N LEU A 18 -14.08 6.91 -6.65
CA LEU A 18 -14.34 5.79 -5.75
C LEU A 18 -15.60 5.98 -4.91
N ASN A 19 -16.11 7.21 -4.82
CA ASN A 19 -17.35 7.55 -4.10
C ASN A 19 -17.39 6.98 -2.67
N MET A 20 -16.25 7.11 -1.95
CA MET A 20 -16.09 6.59 -0.59
C MET A 20 -16.89 7.42 0.41
N ASP A 21 -17.62 6.76 1.30
CA ASP A 21 -18.19 7.43 2.49
C ASP A 21 -17.13 7.53 3.58
N LEU A 22 -16.66 8.72 3.86
CA LEU A 22 -15.61 9.00 4.84
C LEU A 22 -16.15 9.52 6.18
N GLY A 23 -17.47 9.60 6.35
CA GLY A 23 -18.04 10.22 7.54
C GLY A 23 -17.52 11.64 7.75
N ASP A 24 -16.83 11.88 8.88
CA ASP A 24 -16.23 13.19 9.21
C ASP A 24 -14.87 13.45 8.49
N GLY A 25 -14.39 12.48 7.70
CA GLY A 25 -13.14 12.58 6.99
C GLY A 25 -13.24 13.39 5.69
N THR A 26 -12.09 13.64 5.08
CA THR A 26 -11.98 14.34 3.80
C THR A 26 -11.03 13.62 2.86
N LEU A 27 -11.14 13.91 1.56
CA LEU A 27 -10.15 13.44 0.60
C LEU A 27 -8.78 14.10 0.86
N PRO A 28 -7.67 13.36 0.63
CA PRO A 28 -6.31 13.88 0.76
C PRO A 28 -6.11 15.11 -0.12
N LYS A 29 -5.40 16.10 0.41
CA LYS A 29 -5.06 17.32 -0.32
C LYS A 29 -3.73 17.15 -1.05
N THR A 30 -3.69 17.61 -2.29
CA THR A 30 -2.46 17.65 -3.09
C THR A 30 -1.53 18.76 -2.61
N GLY A 31 -0.23 18.48 -2.51
CA GLY A 31 0.79 19.50 -2.29
C GLY A 31 0.89 20.04 -0.85
N THR A 32 0.35 19.35 0.14
CA THR A 32 0.43 19.75 1.55
C THR A 32 1.82 19.52 2.19
N GLY A 33 2.73 18.87 1.49
CA GLY A 33 4.03 18.45 2.04
C GLY A 33 3.95 17.29 3.03
N HIS A 34 2.75 16.84 3.36
CA HIS A 34 2.47 15.69 4.23
C HIS A 34 1.63 14.68 3.47
N LEU A 35 1.94 13.40 3.65
CA LEU A 35 1.11 12.34 3.09
C LEU A 35 -0.12 12.15 3.98
N GLU A 36 -1.29 12.39 3.40
CA GLU A 36 -2.59 12.13 4.01
C GLU A 36 -3.16 10.82 3.46
N LEU A 37 -3.68 9.98 4.36
CA LEU A 37 -4.13 8.64 4.04
C LEU A 37 -5.63 8.48 4.29
N ILE A 38 -6.30 7.78 3.38
CA ILE A 38 -7.63 7.21 3.61
C ILE A 38 -7.45 5.73 3.89
N PHE A 39 -8.04 5.25 4.97
CA PHE A 39 -8.02 3.85 5.35
C PHE A 39 -9.35 3.17 5.04
N GLY A 40 -9.32 1.98 4.47
CA GLY A 40 -10.47 1.09 4.42
C GLY A 40 -10.94 0.72 5.83
N ASN A 41 -12.23 0.41 5.97
CA ASN A 41 -12.82 0.07 7.28
C ASN A 41 -12.23 -1.20 7.91
N GLY A 42 -11.65 -2.11 7.12
CA GLY A 42 -10.98 -3.33 7.59
C GLY A 42 -9.52 -3.17 7.98
N VAL A 43 -8.84 -2.12 7.50
CA VAL A 43 -7.39 -1.95 7.69
C VAL A 43 -6.96 -1.95 9.16
N ILE A 44 -7.86 -1.55 10.07
CA ILE A 44 -7.59 -1.61 11.51
C ILE A 44 -7.26 -3.03 11.99
N THR A 45 -7.79 -4.06 11.34
CA THR A 45 -7.55 -5.47 11.69
C THR A 45 -6.18 -6.00 11.26
N ASP A 46 -5.50 -5.29 10.35
CA ASP A 46 -4.14 -5.65 9.91
C ASP A 46 -3.06 -5.22 10.91
N PHE A 47 -3.43 -4.37 11.89
CA PHE A 47 -2.50 -3.95 12.91
C PHE A 47 -2.28 -5.03 13.96
N TYR A 48 -1.02 -5.28 14.25
CA TYR A 48 -0.58 -6.21 15.30
C TYR A 48 0.37 -5.51 16.27
N GLU A 49 0.43 -6.02 17.48
CA GLU A 49 1.31 -5.53 18.53
C GLU A 49 2.75 -5.97 18.25
N THR A 50 3.68 -5.03 18.15
CA THR A 50 5.08 -5.31 17.77
C THR A 50 5.83 -6.18 18.78
N GLY A 51 5.42 -6.17 20.05
CA GLY A 51 6.08 -6.97 21.10
C GLY A 51 5.67 -8.44 21.12
N SER A 52 4.38 -8.72 20.91
CA SER A 52 3.81 -10.07 20.93
C SER A 52 3.60 -10.67 19.53
N GLY A 53 3.52 -9.83 18.52
CA GLY A 53 3.12 -10.22 17.16
C GLY A 53 1.62 -10.48 17.01
N ASN A 54 0.83 -10.36 18.09
CA ASN A 54 -0.60 -10.68 18.08
C ASN A 54 -1.43 -9.56 17.47
N GLY A 55 -2.35 -9.90 16.59
CA GLY A 55 -3.31 -9.02 15.94
C GLY A 55 -4.76 -9.45 16.17
N TYR A 56 -5.64 -8.87 15.37
CA TYR A 56 -7.07 -9.19 15.39
C TYR A 56 -7.32 -10.67 15.09
N TYR A 57 -6.64 -11.23 14.11
CA TYR A 57 -6.83 -12.61 13.68
C TYR A 57 -6.35 -13.64 14.70
N ASP A 58 -5.45 -13.27 15.61
CA ASP A 58 -4.97 -14.13 16.69
C ASP A 58 -5.86 -14.06 17.94
N THR A 59 -6.37 -12.88 18.23
CA THR A 59 -7.03 -12.58 19.51
C THR A 59 -8.53 -12.36 19.41
N GLY A 60 -9.06 -12.11 18.20
CA GLY A 60 -10.43 -11.67 17.96
C GLY A 60 -10.72 -10.26 18.49
N LYS A 61 -9.69 -9.51 18.91
CA LYS A 61 -9.86 -8.17 19.47
C LYS A 61 -9.31 -7.12 18.52
N VAL A 62 -10.11 -6.10 18.24
CA VAL A 62 -9.68 -4.95 17.46
C VAL A 62 -8.54 -4.24 18.19
N PRO A 63 -7.43 -3.92 17.52
CA PRO A 63 -6.34 -3.14 18.11
C PRO A 63 -6.83 -1.80 18.66
N ASN A 64 -6.34 -1.44 19.85
CA ASN A 64 -6.71 -0.18 20.49
C ASN A 64 -5.93 0.99 19.89
N ILE A 65 -6.25 1.32 18.63
CA ILE A 65 -5.65 2.40 17.85
C ILE A 65 -6.79 3.27 17.31
N ASN A 66 -6.60 4.58 17.33
CA ASN A 66 -7.47 5.51 16.64
C ASN A 66 -6.72 6.10 15.43
N LEU A 67 -7.00 5.59 14.24
CA LEU A 67 -6.31 6.00 13.00
C LEU A 67 -6.39 7.52 12.75
N MET A 68 -7.50 8.17 13.14
CA MET A 68 -7.70 9.61 12.93
C MET A 68 -7.01 10.50 13.98
N LYS A 69 -6.64 9.95 15.14
CA LYS A 69 -6.11 10.75 16.27
C LYS A 69 -4.68 10.39 16.65
N ASP A 70 -4.30 9.12 16.47
CA ASP A 70 -2.99 8.65 16.87
C ASP A 70 -1.91 9.07 15.85
N SER A 71 -0.68 9.21 16.32
CA SER A 71 0.46 9.52 15.46
C SER A 71 0.84 8.30 14.64
N LEU A 72 0.73 8.42 13.32
CA LEU A 72 1.04 7.35 12.38
C LEU A 72 2.39 7.62 11.71
N PHE A 73 3.16 6.55 11.53
CA PHE A 73 4.43 6.58 10.81
C PHE A 73 4.41 5.55 9.69
N MET A 74 4.89 5.96 8.52
CA MET A 74 5.07 5.09 7.37
C MET A 74 6.56 4.79 7.18
N ILE A 75 6.86 3.54 6.85
CA ILE A 75 8.18 3.06 6.48
C ILE A 75 8.07 2.49 5.07
N THR A 76 8.87 3.00 4.13
CA THR A 76 8.89 2.55 2.73
C THR A 76 9.95 1.50 2.46
N ASP A 77 11.03 1.52 3.23
CA ASP A 77 12.14 0.56 3.13
C ASP A 77 11.92 -0.59 4.13
N THR A 78 11.01 -1.49 3.76
CA THR A 78 10.62 -2.62 4.62
C THR A 78 11.71 -3.69 4.72
N GLU A 79 12.54 -3.84 3.68
CA GLU A 79 13.64 -4.82 3.67
C GLU A 79 14.68 -4.51 4.73
N ASN A 80 15.11 -3.24 4.82
CA ASN A 80 16.09 -2.83 5.84
C ASN A 80 15.46 -2.69 7.22
N TYR A 81 14.17 -2.38 7.31
CA TYR A 81 13.47 -2.34 8.60
C TYR A 81 13.40 -3.72 9.27
N ASN A 82 13.14 -4.76 8.50
CA ASN A 82 13.08 -6.13 9.02
C ASN A 82 14.46 -6.68 9.42
N SER A 83 15.55 -6.21 8.80
CA SER A 83 16.91 -6.62 9.17
C SER A 83 17.34 -6.09 10.54
N ASP A 84 16.85 -4.91 10.95
CA ASP A 84 17.13 -4.34 12.27
C ASP A 84 16.27 -4.97 13.38
N SER A 85 15.12 -5.57 13.02
CA SER A 85 14.20 -6.20 13.97
C SER A 85 14.45 -7.70 14.20
N SER A 86 15.52 -8.27 13.64
CA SER A 86 15.87 -9.70 13.74
C SER A 86 16.16 -10.21 15.17
N THR A 87 16.01 -9.36 16.18
CA THR A 87 16.09 -9.76 17.60
C THR A 87 14.73 -10.10 18.24
N ALA A 88 13.60 -9.97 17.53
CA ALA A 88 12.27 -10.07 18.13
C ALA A 88 11.45 -11.31 17.77
N PHE A 89 11.83 -12.08 16.76
CA PHE A 89 11.12 -13.32 16.43
C PHE A 89 12.03 -14.53 16.69
N GLY A 90 11.79 -15.18 17.81
CA GLY A 90 12.34 -16.49 18.11
C GLY A 90 11.85 -17.48 17.06
N ASP A 91 12.74 -17.87 16.17
CA ASP A 91 12.56 -18.98 15.26
C ASP A 91 12.39 -20.27 16.04
N SER A 92 11.18 -20.80 16.06
CA SER A 92 10.93 -22.20 16.46
C SER A 92 11.27 -23.09 15.28
N THR A 93 12.53 -23.26 14.98
CA THR A 93 12.96 -24.24 14.00
C THR A 93 13.06 -25.62 14.64
N ASP A 94 12.18 -26.48 14.16
CA ASP A 94 12.45 -27.93 14.11
C ASP A 94 13.69 -28.19 13.25
N GLY A 95 14.64 -28.95 13.83
CA GLY A 95 15.96 -29.09 13.28
C GLY A 95 16.03 -29.90 11.98
N THR A 96 16.71 -29.30 11.01
CA THR A 96 17.48 -30.10 10.02
C THR A 96 18.72 -29.31 9.60
N ALA A 97 19.88 -29.88 9.92
CA ALA A 97 21.18 -29.35 9.54
C ALA A 97 21.39 -29.41 8.02
N GLY A 98 21.72 -28.28 7.40
CA GLY A 98 22.12 -28.19 5.99
C GLY A 98 23.13 -27.07 5.78
N ALA A 99 24.31 -27.46 5.34
CA ALA A 99 25.57 -26.72 5.18
C ALA A 99 25.54 -25.32 4.56
N GLY A 100 26.25 -24.40 5.20
CA GLY A 100 27.22 -23.47 4.65
C GLY A 100 26.80 -22.57 3.49
N SER A 101 26.42 -21.33 3.80
CA SER A 101 26.74 -20.17 2.97
C SER A 101 27.38 -19.12 3.84
N GLN A 102 28.68 -18.86 3.60
CA GLN A 102 29.40 -17.73 4.17
C GLN A 102 28.76 -16.45 3.65
N SER A 103 28.03 -15.74 4.50
CA SER A 103 27.68 -14.35 4.26
C SER A 103 28.91 -13.50 4.58
N ASP A 104 29.42 -12.85 3.57
CA ASP A 104 30.45 -11.81 3.63
C ASP A 104 29.97 -10.70 4.60
N SER A 105 30.53 -10.66 5.78
CA SER A 105 30.27 -9.65 6.78
C SER A 105 31.00 -8.36 6.42
N GLY A 106 30.48 -7.67 5.40
CA GLY A 106 30.83 -6.27 5.15
C GLY A 106 30.26 -5.43 6.29
N THR A 107 31.12 -4.79 7.06
CA THR A 107 30.78 -3.74 8.04
C THR A 107 30.20 -2.51 7.35
N GLY A 108 29.03 -2.64 6.73
CA GLY A 108 28.23 -1.54 6.24
C GLY A 108 27.41 -0.99 7.38
N GLN A 109 27.66 0.25 7.80
CA GLN A 109 26.77 0.99 8.68
C GLN A 109 25.38 1.01 8.04
N THR A 110 24.46 0.21 8.56
CA THR A 110 23.06 0.26 8.17
C THR A 110 22.53 1.63 8.58
N LYS A 111 22.17 2.45 7.59
CA LYS A 111 21.50 3.72 7.88
C LYS A 111 20.15 3.39 8.56
N PRO A 112 19.81 4.11 9.65
CA PRO A 112 18.50 3.93 10.26
C PRO A 112 17.40 4.12 9.22
N VAL A 113 16.40 3.24 9.23
CA VAL A 113 15.27 3.30 8.31
C VAL A 113 14.49 4.59 8.55
N GLN A 114 14.21 5.31 7.46
CA GLN A 114 13.48 6.57 7.51
C GLN A 114 12.00 6.32 7.85
N LYS A 115 11.52 7.00 8.90
CA LYS A 115 10.10 7.02 9.29
C LYS A 115 9.47 8.33 8.83
N TYR A 116 8.37 8.24 8.10
CA TYR A 116 7.59 9.40 7.64
C TYR A 116 6.36 9.56 8.49
N VAL A 117 6.17 10.75 9.05
CA VAL A 117 4.92 11.09 9.73
C VAL A 117 3.83 11.20 8.66
N VAL A 118 2.77 10.41 8.81
CA VAL A 118 1.57 10.45 7.98
C VAL A 118 0.36 10.78 8.82
N ARG A 119 -0.72 11.21 8.20
CA ARG A 119 -1.98 11.53 8.87
C ARG A 119 -3.12 10.83 8.18
N ALA A 120 -4.07 10.33 8.94
CA ALA A 120 -5.34 9.94 8.35
C ALA A 120 -6.13 11.19 7.98
N SER A 121 -6.63 11.26 6.75
CA SER A 121 -7.61 12.25 6.30
C SER A 121 -9.02 11.70 6.36
N GLY A 122 -9.19 10.38 6.39
CA GLY A 122 -10.46 9.70 6.52
C GLY A 122 -10.29 8.21 6.76
N VAL A 123 -11.34 7.62 7.29
CA VAL A 123 -11.54 6.18 7.36
C VAL A 123 -12.86 5.90 6.67
N ILE A 124 -12.91 4.92 5.78
CA ILE A 124 -14.15 4.53 5.10
C ILE A 124 -15.14 4.06 6.16
N ASN A 125 -16.36 4.64 6.11
CA ASN A 125 -17.42 4.31 7.03
C ASN A 125 -17.91 2.87 6.80
N GLY A 126 -18.10 2.13 7.88
CA GLY A 126 -18.54 0.73 7.82
C GLY A 126 -18.07 -0.06 9.02
N GLY A 127 -18.74 -1.19 9.27
CA GLY A 127 -18.32 -2.17 10.28
C GLY A 127 -17.23 -3.11 9.73
N LEU A 128 -16.64 -3.94 10.60
CA LEU A 128 -15.66 -4.95 10.20
C LEU A 128 -16.27 -6.07 9.35
N ASP A 129 -17.59 -6.22 9.38
CA ASP A 129 -18.32 -7.18 8.55
C ASP A 129 -18.81 -6.59 7.21
N ASP A 130 -18.58 -5.29 7.00
CA ASP A 130 -18.94 -4.59 5.76
C ASP A 130 -17.82 -4.70 4.73
N TYR A 131 -17.70 -5.85 4.10
CA TYR A 131 -16.70 -6.11 3.07
C TYR A 131 -17.01 -5.34 1.79
N SER A 132 -16.25 -4.30 1.51
CA SER A 132 -16.30 -3.54 0.25
C SER A 132 -15.03 -3.75 -0.55
N ASN A 133 -15.02 -3.33 -1.81
CA ASN A 133 -13.83 -3.37 -2.67
C ASN A 133 -12.65 -2.54 -2.11
N ASN A 134 -12.92 -1.67 -1.14
CA ASN A 134 -11.93 -0.79 -0.53
C ASN A 134 -11.63 -1.16 0.94
N TYR A 135 -12.13 -2.31 1.41
CA TYR A 135 -12.06 -2.77 2.80
C TYR A 135 -10.64 -2.75 3.37
N ASP A 136 -9.67 -3.37 2.64
CA ASP A 136 -8.26 -3.48 3.04
C ASP A 136 -7.35 -2.48 2.31
N SER A 137 -7.95 -1.45 1.71
CA SER A 137 -7.20 -0.50 0.89
C SER A 137 -6.77 0.72 1.68
N VAL A 138 -5.56 1.23 1.38
CA VAL A 138 -5.10 2.53 1.87
C VAL A 138 -4.81 3.42 0.68
N PHE A 139 -5.42 4.61 0.65
CA PHE A 139 -5.31 5.55 -0.47
C PHE A 139 -4.58 6.83 -0.05
N CYS A 140 -3.90 7.44 -0.99
CA CYS A 140 -3.27 8.75 -0.83
C CYS A 140 -3.25 9.52 -2.15
N ASP A 141 -2.88 10.80 -2.08
CA ASP A 141 -2.63 11.61 -3.27
C ASP A 141 -1.38 11.12 -4.01
N LEU A 142 -1.54 10.84 -5.30
CA LEU A 142 -0.48 10.29 -6.16
C LEU A 142 0.74 11.20 -6.27
N GLU A 143 0.54 12.51 -6.46
CA GLU A 143 1.66 13.43 -6.66
C GLU A 143 2.45 13.63 -5.37
N THR A 144 1.79 13.69 -4.23
CA THR A 144 2.45 13.75 -2.92
C THR A 144 3.26 12.48 -2.65
N LEU A 145 2.71 11.30 -2.96
CA LEU A 145 3.43 10.03 -2.84
C LEU A 145 4.66 10.00 -3.76
N LYS A 146 4.53 10.41 -5.02
CA LYS A 146 5.65 10.47 -5.97
C LYS A 146 6.77 11.40 -5.50
N GLN A 147 6.42 12.55 -4.92
CA GLN A 147 7.41 13.48 -4.36
C GLN A 147 8.16 12.85 -3.18
N LEU A 148 7.45 12.16 -2.29
CA LEU A 148 8.05 11.45 -1.17
C LEU A 148 9.00 10.35 -1.65
N LEU A 149 8.57 9.49 -2.57
CA LEU A 149 9.39 8.42 -3.13
C LEU A 149 10.62 8.94 -3.88
N ARG A 150 10.51 10.03 -4.64
CA ARG A 150 11.65 10.66 -5.29
C ARG A 150 12.68 11.19 -4.30
N LYS A 151 12.22 11.73 -3.17
CA LYS A 151 13.10 12.22 -2.10
C LYS A 151 13.80 11.06 -1.40
N GLU A 152 13.06 10.01 -1.06
CA GLU A 152 13.56 8.83 -0.36
C GLU A 152 14.60 8.07 -1.17
N TYR A 153 14.26 7.80 -2.42
CA TYR A 153 15.11 7.04 -3.34
C TYR A 153 15.93 7.93 -4.28
N ALA A 154 16.34 9.13 -3.81
CA ALA A 154 17.15 10.03 -4.62
C ALA A 154 18.43 9.34 -5.09
N GLY A 155 18.60 9.22 -6.42
CA GLY A 155 19.74 8.53 -7.05
C GLY A 155 19.69 7.00 -7.02
N LYS A 156 18.63 6.40 -6.48
CA LYS A 156 18.39 4.95 -6.43
C LYS A 156 17.16 4.57 -7.25
N VAL A 157 17.03 3.27 -7.52
CA VAL A 157 15.80 2.72 -8.11
C VAL A 157 14.74 2.62 -7.04
N ILE A 158 13.56 3.18 -7.29
CA ILE A 158 12.40 3.00 -6.42
C ILE A 158 11.94 1.54 -6.52
N PRO A 159 11.71 0.83 -5.41
CA PRO A 159 11.21 -0.54 -5.44
C PRO A 159 9.96 -0.67 -6.32
N GLY A 160 9.89 -1.74 -7.11
CA GLY A 160 8.81 -1.96 -8.08
C GLY A 160 8.89 -1.14 -9.37
N GLN A 161 9.77 -0.15 -9.46
CA GLN A 161 9.97 0.59 -10.71
C GLN A 161 11.01 -0.09 -11.62
N PRO A 162 10.82 -0.04 -12.96
CA PRO A 162 11.78 -0.61 -13.88
C PRO A 162 13.13 0.11 -13.85
N LYS A 163 14.16 -0.63 -14.20
CA LYS A 163 15.56 -0.13 -14.26
C LYS A 163 16.15 -0.31 -15.65
N THR A 164 17.16 0.48 -15.97
CA THR A 164 17.94 0.32 -17.18
C THR A 164 18.70 -1.02 -17.18
N LYS A 165 19.23 -1.44 -18.34
CA LYS A 165 20.11 -2.62 -18.44
C LYS A 165 21.33 -2.54 -17.50
N ALA A 166 21.77 -1.32 -17.18
CA ALA A 166 22.87 -1.06 -16.25
C ALA A 166 22.41 -0.95 -14.77
N GLY A 167 21.17 -1.30 -14.45
CA GLY A 167 20.64 -1.28 -13.08
C GLY A 167 20.28 0.11 -12.54
N LYS A 168 20.31 1.17 -13.36
CA LYS A 168 19.99 2.54 -12.93
C LYS A 168 18.50 2.83 -13.05
N ALA A 169 18.01 3.78 -12.23
CA ALA A 169 16.65 4.28 -12.31
C ALA A 169 16.35 4.87 -13.71
N LEU A 170 15.14 4.61 -14.20
CA LEU A 170 14.62 5.29 -15.39
C LEU A 170 14.12 6.69 -15.02
N LYS A 171 14.04 7.57 -16.02
CA LYS A 171 13.42 8.88 -15.84
C LYS A 171 11.88 8.70 -15.79
N GLY A 172 11.26 9.23 -14.75
CA GLY A 172 9.80 9.20 -14.58
C GLY A 172 9.30 8.00 -13.78
N PHE A 173 7.98 7.96 -13.59
CA PHE A 173 7.29 6.85 -12.97
C PHE A 173 6.60 6.00 -14.03
N TYR A 174 6.63 4.70 -13.84
CA TYR A 174 5.95 3.72 -14.70
C TYR A 174 4.80 3.12 -13.90
N TYR A 175 3.62 3.15 -14.47
CA TYR A 175 2.43 2.60 -13.87
C TYR A 175 2.19 1.19 -14.41
N THR A 176 1.92 0.26 -13.51
CA THR A 176 1.65 -1.14 -13.85
C THR A 176 0.19 -1.37 -14.19
N SER A 177 -0.70 -0.52 -13.67
CA SER A 177 -2.13 -0.60 -13.92
C SER A 177 -2.78 0.78 -13.92
N LEU A 178 -3.87 0.89 -14.64
CA LEU A 178 -4.73 2.07 -14.70
C LEU A 178 -6.16 1.63 -14.41
N LYS A 179 -6.88 2.38 -13.58
CA LYS A 179 -8.32 2.21 -13.39
C LYS A 179 -9.06 3.19 -14.29
N VAL A 180 -9.91 2.68 -15.16
CA VAL A 180 -10.77 3.47 -16.05
C VAL A 180 -12.20 3.30 -15.59
N LYS A 181 -12.92 4.39 -15.40
CA LYS A 181 -14.33 4.39 -15.08
C LYS A 181 -15.12 4.79 -16.31
N ALA A 182 -15.98 3.90 -16.79
CA ALA A 182 -16.97 4.25 -17.81
C ALA A 182 -18.07 5.13 -17.18
N ASP A 183 -18.71 5.93 -17.98
CA ASP A 183 -19.85 6.78 -17.61
C ASP A 183 -21.13 5.96 -17.36
N ASP A 184 -21.28 4.86 -18.11
CA ASP A 184 -22.37 3.91 -17.97
C ASP A 184 -21.87 2.47 -18.06
N ILE A 185 -22.61 1.53 -17.45
CA ILE A 185 -22.30 0.11 -17.48
C ILE A 185 -22.39 -0.47 -18.89
N ASP A 186 -23.30 0.04 -19.70
CA ASP A 186 -23.51 -0.42 -21.09
C ASP A 186 -22.31 -0.06 -21.98
N HIS A 187 -21.53 0.96 -21.63
CA HIS A 187 -20.32 1.37 -22.36
C HIS A 187 -19.04 0.65 -21.91
N VAL A 188 -19.08 -0.15 -20.83
CA VAL A 188 -17.88 -0.81 -20.28
C VAL A 188 -17.20 -1.69 -21.32
N ASN A 189 -17.96 -2.49 -22.07
CA ASN A 189 -17.39 -3.39 -23.07
C ASN A 189 -16.80 -2.62 -24.25
N GLU A 190 -17.46 -1.55 -24.72
CA GLU A 190 -16.94 -0.70 -25.79
C GLU A 190 -15.61 -0.04 -25.39
N VAL A 191 -15.53 0.53 -24.18
CA VAL A 191 -14.31 1.13 -23.63
C VAL A 191 -13.21 0.08 -23.49
N ALA A 192 -13.55 -1.11 -22.99
CA ALA A 192 -12.61 -2.22 -22.85
C ALA A 192 -12.03 -2.65 -24.21
N ASP A 193 -12.84 -2.74 -25.24
CA ASP A 193 -12.40 -3.10 -26.59
C ASP A 193 -11.47 -2.04 -27.20
N VAL A 194 -11.76 -0.77 -26.98
CA VAL A 194 -10.86 0.32 -27.41
C VAL A 194 -9.50 0.17 -26.73
N ILE A 195 -9.46 -0.10 -25.43
CA ILE A 195 -8.20 -0.25 -24.68
C ILE A 195 -7.44 -1.52 -25.10
N ARG A 196 -8.15 -2.64 -25.36
CA ARG A 196 -7.55 -3.88 -25.91
C ARG A 196 -6.94 -3.64 -27.29
N ASN A 197 -7.61 -2.87 -28.14
CA ASN A 197 -7.10 -2.51 -29.47
C ASN A 197 -5.85 -1.62 -29.40
N MET A 198 -5.63 -0.91 -28.29
CA MET A 198 -4.38 -0.20 -28.01
C MET A 198 -3.24 -1.13 -27.55
N GLY A 199 -3.48 -2.42 -27.36
CA GLY A 199 -2.49 -3.43 -26.96
C GLY A 199 -2.36 -3.62 -25.44
N TYR A 200 -3.31 -3.15 -24.65
CA TYR A 200 -3.32 -3.34 -23.20
C TYR A 200 -4.23 -4.50 -22.77
N ASN A 201 -3.86 -5.16 -21.69
CA ASN A 201 -4.74 -6.11 -21.02
C ASN A 201 -5.84 -5.34 -20.27
N VAL A 202 -7.07 -5.81 -20.36
CA VAL A 202 -8.21 -5.19 -19.68
C VAL A 202 -9.00 -6.26 -18.93
N GLU A 203 -9.22 -6.00 -17.66
CA GLU A 203 -10.16 -6.74 -16.81
C GLU A 203 -11.37 -5.84 -16.54
N THR A 204 -12.57 -6.36 -16.70
CA THR A 204 -13.81 -5.60 -16.47
C THR A 204 -14.64 -6.23 -15.36
N ASN A 205 -15.34 -5.40 -14.60
CA ASN A 205 -16.32 -5.90 -13.62
C ASN A 205 -17.52 -6.59 -14.31
N ALA A 206 -17.79 -6.29 -15.59
CA ALA A 206 -18.85 -6.94 -16.36
C ALA A 206 -18.55 -8.43 -16.58
N GLU A 207 -17.30 -8.79 -16.89
CA GLU A 207 -16.89 -10.20 -17.04
C GLU A 207 -17.03 -10.98 -15.73
N TYR A 208 -16.74 -10.32 -14.60
CA TYR A 208 -16.94 -10.90 -13.28
C TYR A 208 -18.42 -11.16 -12.98
N LEU A 209 -19.30 -10.21 -13.28
CA LEU A 209 -20.74 -10.34 -13.09
C LEU A 209 -21.36 -11.41 -13.99
N ASP A 210 -20.88 -11.57 -15.21
CA ASP A 210 -21.33 -12.61 -16.13
C ASP A 210 -20.87 -14.01 -15.70
N SER A 211 -19.71 -14.12 -15.02
CA SER A 211 -19.23 -15.38 -14.48
C SER A 211 -20.02 -15.86 -13.24
N MET A 212 -20.81 -14.97 -12.61
CA MET A 212 -21.64 -15.28 -11.44
C MET A 212 -23.09 -15.61 -11.78
N LYS A 213 -23.51 -15.54 -13.05
CA LYS A 213 -24.83 -15.94 -13.55
C LYS A 213 -24.84 -17.41 -13.95
#